data_4836a9471f9af6f2e83df98b52a1a90a
#
_entry.id   4836a9471f9af6f2e83df98b52a1a90a
#
_cell.length_a   1.000
_cell.length_b   1.000
_cell.length_c   1.000
_cell.angle_alpha   90.00
_cell.angle_beta   90.00
_cell.angle_gamma   90.00
#
_symmetry.space_group_name_H-M   'P 1'
#
loop_
_entity.id
_entity.type
_entity.pdbx_description
1 polymer ?
#
loop_
_entity_poly.entity_id
_entity_poly.type
_entity_poly.pdbx_seq_one_letter_code
_entity_poly.pdbx_strand_id
1 'polypeptide(L)'
;GKTTLIKEFIKDKRAFYFLATTESEAQSMKRFAGVLSRTTKNPMLSKVTFTDWLDLFQVVTDDHPDEKKVLVIDEFPYLVKTNPDFPSILQNAWDEVLKDHNVMLVLCGSLISMMKKHALAYDSPLYGRRTAQIRLMPLQFTDVYAAQNLSFEQAVEQYAITGGVPKYMEFFQTDEPLVEQIRRVVLSKNGFLYEEPDFLLNEEVQTPINYFSVLKAISDGNHKLSKIGMTMEQDTSAITPYLKTLIDLGFVIKNVPITEKNPERSRKSLYYVSDNFIRFWFRY
;
A
#
# COMPACT_ATOMS: atom_id res chain seq x y z
N GLY A 1 3.08 9.61 3.52
CA GLY A 1 2.52 8.41 2.90
C GLY A 1 1.06 8.59 2.46
N LYS A 2 0.35 7.48 2.15
CA LYS A 2 -1.05 7.51 1.70
C LYS A 2 -1.97 8.31 2.62
N THR A 3 -1.96 7.98 3.90
CA THR A 3 -2.77 8.65 4.93
C THR A 3 -2.51 10.16 5.00
N THR A 4 -1.24 10.59 4.90
CA THR A 4 -0.87 12.02 4.90
C THR A 4 -1.44 12.74 3.68
N LEU A 5 -1.32 12.12 2.50
CA LEU A 5 -1.87 12.67 1.25
C LEU A 5 -3.39 12.83 1.33
N ILE A 6 -4.09 11.80 1.84
CA ILE A 6 -5.54 11.84 2.02
C ILE A 6 -5.94 12.93 3.02
N LYS A 7 -5.27 13.03 4.16
CA LYS A 7 -5.54 14.05 5.16
C LYS A 7 -5.35 15.47 4.62
N GLU A 8 -4.31 15.70 3.84
CA GLU A 8 -4.10 17.00 3.18
C GLU A 8 -5.19 17.28 2.13
N PHE A 9 -5.57 16.28 1.34
CA PHE A 9 -6.64 16.40 0.35
C PHE A 9 -7.99 16.77 0.97
N ILE A 10 -8.34 16.22 2.13
CA ILE A 10 -9.65 16.44 2.78
C ILE A 10 -9.69 17.64 3.73
N LYS A 11 -8.57 18.33 3.96
CA LYS A 11 -8.40 19.40 4.97
C LYS A 11 -9.46 20.50 4.88
N ASP A 12 -9.78 20.93 3.65
CA ASP A 12 -10.73 22.02 3.39
C ASP A 12 -12.08 21.50 2.84
N LYS A 13 -12.39 20.23 3.09
CA LYS A 13 -13.58 19.56 2.56
C LYS A 13 -14.45 19.01 3.67
N ARG A 14 -15.75 18.91 3.42
CA ARG A 14 -16.61 18.11 4.29
C ARG A 14 -16.27 16.65 4.09
N ALA A 15 -15.63 16.06 5.09
CA ALA A 15 -15.07 14.71 4.97
C ALA A 15 -15.39 13.83 6.18
N PHE A 16 -15.73 12.59 5.89
CA PHE A 16 -15.87 11.50 6.85
C PHE A 16 -14.65 10.60 6.68
N TYR A 17 -13.68 10.70 7.58
CA TYR A 17 -12.46 9.92 7.54
C TYR A 17 -12.52 8.78 8.56
N PHE A 18 -12.62 7.56 8.07
CA PHE A 18 -12.64 6.34 8.86
C PHE A 18 -11.35 5.55 8.61
N LEU A 19 -10.57 5.33 9.66
CA LEU A 19 -9.42 4.45 9.66
C LEU A 19 -9.85 3.09 10.20
N ALA A 20 -9.89 2.08 9.34
CA ALA A 20 -10.17 0.71 9.75
C ALA A 20 -8.97 0.10 10.50
N THR A 21 -9.26 -0.79 11.44
CA THR A 21 -8.25 -1.51 12.23
C THR A 21 -8.68 -2.98 12.39
N THR A 22 -7.78 -3.80 12.93
CA THR A 22 -8.08 -5.20 13.24
C THR A 22 -8.96 -5.29 14.48
N GLU A 23 -10.27 -5.29 14.29
CA GLU A 23 -11.29 -5.36 15.33
C GLU A 23 -12.57 -6.04 14.80
N SER A 24 -13.50 -6.43 15.67
CA SER A 24 -14.76 -7.01 15.23
C SER A 24 -15.60 -6.02 14.42
N GLU A 25 -16.47 -6.54 13.56
CA GLU A 25 -17.36 -5.72 12.72
C GLU A 25 -18.23 -4.76 13.55
N ALA A 26 -18.77 -5.23 14.66
CA ALA A 26 -19.56 -4.39 15.56
C ALA A 26 -18.73 -3.24 16.17
N GLN A 27 -17.45 -3.47 16.45
CA GLN A 27 -16.54 -2.41 16.92
C GLN A 27 -16.22 -1.42 15.81
N SER A 28 -16.00 -1.91 14.58
CA SER A 28 -15.78 -1.06 13.40
C SER A 28 -16.98 -0.16 13.11
N MET A 29 -18.21 -0.70 13.15
CA MET A 29 -19.44 0.08 13.03
C MET A 29 -19.57 1.13 14.13
N LYS A 30 -19.31 0.77 15.39
CA LYS A 30 -19.34 1.71 16.53
C LYS A 30 -18.30 2.83 16.35
N ARG A 31 -17.10 2.52 15.90
CA ARG A 31 -16.07 3.54 15.62
C ARG A 31 -16.47 4.46 14.47
N PHE A 32 -17.06 3.90 13.41
CA PHE A 32 -17.54 4.70 12.30
C PHE A 32 -18.70 5.60 12.74
N ALA A 33 -19.65 5.11 13.56
CA ALA A 33 -20.68 5.93 14.18
C ALA A 33 -20.07 7.09 15.00
N GLY A 34 -18.95 6.85 15.69
CA GLY A 34 -18.19 7.90 16.36
C GLY A 34 -17.58 8.95 15.42
N VAL A 35 -17.14 8.54 14.23
CA VAL A 35 -16.71 9.49 13.17
C VAL A 35 -17.89 10.31 12.70
N LEU A 36 -19.01 9.68 12.38
CA LEU A 36 -20.24 10.34 11.96
C LEU A 36 -20.70 11.38 13.01
N SER A 37 -20.76 10.96 14.28
CA SER A 37 -21.15 11.82 15.40
C SER A 37 -20.32 13.12 15.48
N ARG A 38 -19.00 13.01 15.34
CA ARG A 38 -18.09 14.17 15.38
C ARG A 38 -18.25 15.07 14.15
N THR A 39 -18.35 14.47 12.96
CA THR A 39 -18.41 15.23 11.70
C THR A 39 -19.75 15.95 11.54
N THR A 40 -20.86 15.29 11.89
CA THR A 40 -22.21 15.87 11.82
C THR A 40 -22.55 16.74 13.03
N LYS A 41 -21.70 16.74 14.07
CA LYS A 41 -21.95 17.39 15.36
C LYS A 41 -23.22 16.86 16.06
N ASN A 42 -23.60 15.61 15.78
CA ASN A 42 -24.75 14.93 16.39
C ASN A 42 -24.28 13.86 17.40
N PRO A 43 -24.26 14.15 18.72
CA PRO A 43 -23.77 13.22 19.73
C PRO A 43 -24.64 11.98 19.91
N MET A 44 -25.89 11.98 19.42
CA MET A 44 -26.77 10.82 19.51
C MET A 44 -26.27 9.64 18.67
N LEU A 45 -25.61 9.91 17.54
CA LEU A 45 -25.09 8.84 16.67
C LEU A 45 -24.05 7.95 17.37
N SER A 46 -23.29 8.46 18.30
CA SER A 46 -22.33 7.66 19.08
C SER A 46 -22.98 6.81 20.18
N LYS A 47 -24.27 7.05 20.50
CA LYS A 47 -25.04 6.32 21.51
C LYS A 47 -25.94 5.25 20.92
N VAL A 48 -26.23 5.33 19.62
CA VAL A 48 -27.01 4.34 18.88
C VAL A 48 -26.13 3.15 18.54
N THR A 49 -26.66 1.94 18.68
CA THR A 49 -26.03 0.73 18.19
C THR A 49 -26.51 0.47 16.76
N PHE A 50 -25.63 0.62 15.80
CA PHE A 50 -25.90 0.26 14.41
C PHE A 50 -25.60 -1.22 14.23
N THR A 51 -26.46 -1.91 13.48
CA THR A 51 -26.34 -3.33 13.13
C THR A 51 -26.17 -3.54 11.63
N ASP A 52 -26.31 -2.48 10.84
CA ASP A 52 -26.14 -2.48 9.39
C ASP A 52 -25.22 -1.32 8.95
N TRP A 53 -24.34 -1.61 8.01
CA TRP A 53 -23.49 -0.61 7.37
C TRP A 53 -24.27 0.38 6.50
N LEU A 54 -25.39 -0.07 5.90
CA LEU A 54 -26.21 0.80 5.06
C LEU A 54 -26.75 1.98 5.85
N ASP A 55 -27.22 1.74 7.09
CA ASP A 55 -27.69 2.81 7.98
C ASP A 55 -26.60 3.86 8.26
N LEU A 56 -25.35 3.40 8.44
CA LEU A 56 -24.22 4.29 8.66
C LEU A 56 -23.89 5.12 7.40
N PHE A 57 -23.99 4.53 6.22
CA PHE A 57 -23.77 5.24 4.97
C PHE A 57 -24.93 6.20 4.66
N GLN A 58 -26.16 5.87 5.05
CA GLN A 58 -27.30 6.78 4.95
C GLN A 58 -27.08 8.07 5.76
N VAL A 59 -26.51 7.98 6.96
CA VAL A 59 -26.15 9.18 7.74
C VAL A 59 -25.16 10.09 6.97
N VAL A 60 -24.25 9.51 6.17
CA VAL A 60 -23.34 10.31 5.33
C VAL A 60 -24.10 11.07 4.25
N THR A 61 -25.08 10.48 3.62
CA THR A 61 -25.88 11.12 2.56
C THR A 61 -26.84 12.16 3.10
N ASP A 62 -27.48 11.89 4.22
CA ASP A 62 -28.44 12.79 4.87
C ASP A 62 -27.80 14.05 5.43
N ASP A 63 -26.51 13.98 5.76
CA ASP A 63 -25.76 15.12 6.24
C ASP A 63 -25.48 16.15 5.14
N HIS A 64 -26.17 17.29 5.16
CA HIS A 64 -26.07 18.35 4.14
C HIS A 64 -26.20 17.81 2.70
N PRO A 65 -27.37 17.33 2.27
CA PRO A 65 -27.54 16.55 1.03
C PRO A 65 -26.98 17.23 -0.23
N ASP A 66 -27.05 18.55 -0.30
CA ASP A 66 -26.62 19.34 -1.46
C ASP A 66 -25.10 19.59 -1.50
N GLU A 67 -24.38 19.34 -0.41
CA GLU A 67 -22.92 19.58 -0.33
C GLU A 67 -22.12 18.40 -0.87
N LYS A 68 -20.98 18.72 -1.52
CA LYS A 68 -19.99 17.70 -1.89
C LYS A 68 -19.28 17.18 -0.65
N LYS A 69 -19.24 15.86 -0.50
CA LYS A 69 -18.62 15.18 0.63
C LYS A 69 -17.57 14.18 0.18
N VAL A 70 -16.60 13.94 1.04
CA VAL A 70 -15.60 12.88 0.84
C VAL A 70 -15.76 11.86 1.95
N LEU A 71 -16.10 10.63 1.61
CA LEU A 71 -16.06 9.48 2.51
C LEU A 71 -14.77 8.70 2.26
N VAL A 72 -13.91 8.64 3.27
CA VAL A 72 -12.65 7.90 3.22
C VAL A 72 -12.74 6.68 4.10
N ILE A 73 -12.47 5.52 3.53
CA ILE A 73 -12.19 4.28 4.26
C ILE A 73 -10.70 3.97 4.08
N ASP A 74 -9.90 4.39 5.05
CA ASP A 74 -8.46 4.11 5.08
C ASP A 74 -8.22 2.74 5.71
N GLU A 75 -7.26 1.99 5.20
CA GLU A 75 -6.98 0.59 5.52
C GLU A 75 -8.20 -0.34 5.33
N PHE A 76 -8.93 -0.14 4.21
CA PHE A 76 -10.04 -0.99 3.76
C PHE A 76 -9.77 -2.50 3.87
N PRO A 77 -8.55 -3.01 3.59
CA PRO A 77 -8.24 -4.42 3.77
C PRO A 77 -8.56 -5.00 5.15
N TYR A 78 -8.50 -4.21 6.23
CA TYR A 78 -8.84 -4.73 7.56
C TYR A 78 -10.33 -5.03 7.74
N LEU A 79 -11.20 -4.23 7.11
CA LEU A 79 -12.64 -4.56 7.08
C LEU A 79 -12.89 -5.87 6.35
N VAL A 80 -12.20 -6.08 5.22
CA VAL A 80 -12.31 -7.33 4.45
C VAL A 80 -11.74 -8.53 5.20
N LYS A 81 -10.63 -8.35 5.94
CA LYS A 81 -10.09 -9.42 6.81
C LYS A 81 -11.08 -9.83 7.89
N THR A 82 -11.81 -8.88 8.45
CA THR A 82 -12.81 -9.13 9.50
C THR A 82 -14.12 -9.70 8.93
N ASN A 83 -14.59 -9.12 7.83
CA ASN A 83 -15.77 -9.58 7.11
C ASN A 83 -15.46 -9.70 5.61
N PRO A 84 -15.22 -10.93 5.11
CA PRO A 84 -14.93 -11.16 3.68
C PRO A 84 -16.05 -10.69 2.73
N ASP A 85 -17.27 -10.53 3.22
CA ASP A 85 -18.41 -10.05 2.43
C ASP A 85 -18.51 -8.51 2.39
N PHE A 86 -17.64 -7.80 3.12
CA PHE A 86 -17.65 -6.34 3.18
C PHE A 86 -17.55 -5.66 1.79
N PRO A 87 -16.82 -6.17 0.79
CA PRO A 87 -16.87 -5.63 -0.57
C PRO A 87 -18.26 -5.68 -1.19
N SER A 88 -19.07 -6.72 -0.92
CA SER A 88 -20.47 -6.82 -1.39
C SER A 88 -21.39 -5.87 -0.62
N ILE A 89 -21.18 -5.71 0.67
CA ILE A 89 -21.90 -4.73 1.50
C ILE A 89 -21.64 -3.32 0.94
N LEU A 90 -20.39 -2.99 0.67
CA LEU A 90 -20.01 -1.69 0.12
C LEU A 90 -20.52 -1.49 -1.30
N GLN A 91 -20.62 -2.57 -2.10
CA GLN A 91 -21.27 -2.56 -3.41
C GLN A 91 -22.73 -2.13 -3.28
N ASN A 92 -23.49 -2.79 -2.40
CA ASN A 92 -24.89 -2.48 -2.15
C ASN A 92 -25.06 -1.04 -1.64
N ALA A 93 -24.24 -0.64 -0.68
CA ALA A 93 -24.24 0.73 -0.17
C ALA A 93 -23.96 1.76 -1.27
N TRP A 94 -23.04 1.45 -2.19
CA TRP A 94 -22.80 2.32 -3.34
C TRP A 94 -24.01 2.38 -4.26
N ASP A 95 -24.58 1.24 -4.63
CA ASP A 95 -25.66 1.17 -5.62
C ASP A 95 -26.99 1.70 -5.09
N GLU A 96 -27.28 1.55 -3.80
CA GLU A 96 -28.56 1.91 -3.21
C GLU A 96 -28.54 3.28 -2.50
N VAL A 97 -27.39 3.68 -1.96
CA VAL A 97 -27.31 4.84 -1.06
C VAL A 97 -26.40 5.95 -1.60
N LEU A 98 -25.16 5.63 -2.04
CA LEU A 98 -24.13 6.64 -2.25
C LEU A 98 -24.09 7.24 -3.66
N LYS A 99 -24.32 6.45 -4.72
CA LYS A 99 -24.05 6.83 -6.12
C LYS A 99 -24.84 8.03 -6.62
N ASP A 100 -26.07 8.21 -6.12
CA ASP A 100 -26.98 9.28 -6.55
C ASP A 100 -26.83 10.56 -5.70
N HIS A 101 -25.87 10.57 -4.78
CA HIS A 101 -25.57 11.69 -3.91
C HIS A 101 -24.18 12.29 -4.22
N ASN A 102 -23.96 13.53 -3.79
CA ASN A 102 -22.69 14.24 -3.95
C ASN A 102 -21.58 13.68 -3.02
N VAL A 103 -21.30 12.37 -3.10
CA VAL A 103 -20.31 11.67 -2.28
C VAL A 103 -19.18 11.14 -3.14
N MET A 104 -17.94 11.51 -2.81
CA MET A 104 -16.73 10.88 -3.33
C MET A 104 -16.27 9.82 -2.34
N LEU A 105 -16.38 8.54 -2.70
CA LEU A 105 -15.84 7.43 -1.90
C LEU A 105 -14.37 7.18 -2.26
N VAL A 106 -13.52 7.19 -1.24
CA VAL A 106 -12.07 6.89 -1.35
C VAL A 106 -11.77 5.65 -0.53
N LEU A 107 -11.33 4.57 -1.20
CA LEU A 107 -10.81 3.37 -0.55
C LEU A 107 -9.29 3.40 -0.60
N CYS A 108 -8.65 3.25 0.54
CA CYS A 108 -7.21 3.21 0.66
C CYS A 108 -6.79 1.96 1.44
N GLY A 109 -5.60 1.44 1.15
CA GLY A 109 -5.02 0.32 1.90
C GLY A 109 -3.54 0.14 1.60
N SER A 110 -2.81 -0.36 2.58
CA SER A 110 -1.38 -0.69 2.47
C SER A 110 -1.17 -2.06 1.81
N LEU A 111 -2.08 -3.01 2.00
CA LEU A 111 -2.00 -4.37 1.47
C LEU A 111 -2.38 -4.42 -0.01
N ILE A 112 -1.36 -4.47 -0.88
CA ILE A 112 -1.54 -4.40 -2.34
C ILE A 112 -2.31 -5.61 -2.85
N SER A 113 -1.99 -6.83 -2.35
CA SER A 113 -2.68 -8.07 -2.72
C SER A 113 -4.18 -8.00 -2.42
N MET A 114 -4.53 -7.54 -1.23
CA MET A 114 -5.92 -7.38 -0.79
C MET A 114 -6.66 -6.32 -1.60
N MET A 115 -6.03 -5.15 -1.81
CA MET A 115 -6.62 -4.10 -2.64
C MET A 115 -6.86 -4.58 -4.08
N LYS A 116 -5.88 -5.29 -4.67
CA LYS A 116 -6.06 -5.87 -6.02
C LYS A 116 -7.22 -6.87 -6.04
N LYS A 117 -7.25 -7.80 -5.11
CA LYS A 117 -8.27 -8.86 -5.08
C LYS A 117 -9.67 -8.33 -4.81
N HIS A 118 -9.83 -7.45 -3.82
CA HIS A 118 -11.14 -7.10 -3.28
C HIS A 118 -11.70 -5.76 -3.76
N ALA A 119 -10.86 -4.90 -4.36
CA ALA A 119 -11.31 -3.61 -4.90
C ALA A 119 -11.08 -3.45 -6.41
N LEU A 120 -10.09 -4.14 -7.00
CA LEU A 120 -9.66 -3.87 -8.37
C LEU A 120 -9.87 -5.03 -9.34
N ALA A 121 -9.90 -6.28 -8.89
CA ALA A 121 -10.04 -7.46 -9.74
C ALA A 121 -11.40 -7.51 -10.44
N TYR A 122 -11.44 -8.17 -11.60
CA TYR A 122 -12.65 -8.30 -12.42
C TYR A 122 -13.81 -9.00 -11.68
N ASP A 123 -13.49 -9.98 -10.83
CA ASP A 123 -14.41 -10.74 -10.00
C ASP A 123 -14.74 -10.06 -8.66
N SER A 124 -14.18 -8.89 -8.39
CA SER A 124 -14.54 -8.10 -7.21
C SER A 124 -15.94 -7.51 -7.34
N PRO A 125 -16.76 -7.53 -6.26
CA PRO A 125 -18.05 -6.82 -6.25
C PRO A 125 -17.95 -5.32 -6.58
N LEU A 126 -16.78 -4.71 -6.34
CA LEU A 126 -16.51 -3.30 -6.61
C LEU A 126 -16.03 -3.03 -8.04
N TYR A 127 -15.82 -4.07 -8.85
CA TYR A 127 -15.44 -3.91 -10.25
C TYR A 127 -16.48 -3.08 -11.03
N GLY A 128 -16.00 -2.17 -11.86
CA GLY A 128 -16.87 -1.29 -12.68
C GLY A 128 -17.44 -0.07 -11.94
N ARG A 129 -17.32 0.01 -10.61
CA ARG A 129 -17.77 1.17 -9.83
C ARG A 129 -16.67 2.20 -9.58
N ARG A 130 -15.46 1.83 -9.88
CA ARG A 130 -14.29 2.70 -9.75
C ARG A 130 -14.22 3.71 -10.88
N THR A 131 -14.08 4.99 -10.51
CA THR A 131 -13.90 6.10 -11.47
C THR A 131 -12.42 6.48 -11.66
N ALA A 132 -11.57 6.24 -10.64
CA ALA A 132 -10.15 6.50 -10.70
C ALA A 132 -9.34 5.53 -9.82
N GLN A 133 -8.06 5.41 -10.09
CA GLN A 133 -7.11 4.66 -9.28
C GLN A 133 -5.78 5.39 -9.23
N ILE A 134 -5.24 5.55 -8.03
CA ILE A 134 -3.92 6.13 -7.81
C ILE A 134 -3.04 5.07 -7.13
N ARG A 135 -1.97 4.68 -7.80
CA ARG A 135 -0.89 3.91 -7.18
C ARG A 135 0.17 4.90 -6.70
N LEU A 136 0.23 5.10 -5.39
CA LEU A 136 1.24 5.98 -4.81
C LEU A 136 2.60 5.28 -4.87
N MET A 137 3.50 5.85 -5.64
CA MET A 137 4.89 5.39 -5.77
C MET A 137 5.77 6.09 -4.72
N PRO A 138 6.93 5.53 -4.38
CA PRO A 138 7.96 6.26 -3.64
C PRO A 138 8.30 7.59 -4.32
N LEU A 139 8.73 8.58 -3.53
CA LEU A 139 9.15 9.88 -4.06
C LEU A 139 10.35 9.73 -5.00
N GLN A 140 10.40 10.55 -6.03
CA GLN A 140 11.56 10.58 -6.92
C GLN A 140 12.74 11.28 -6.23
N PHE A 141 13.97 10.98 -6.69
CA PHE A 141 15.18 11.60 -6.14
C PHE A 141 15.11 13.13 -6.15
N THR A 142 14.61 13.72 -7.23
CA THR A 142 14.45 15.18 -7.36
C THR A 142 13.55 15.77 -6.28
N ASP A 143 12.45 15.09 -5.94
CA ASP A 143 11.51 15.56 -4.92
C ASP A 143 12.14 15.44 -3.52
N VAL A 144 12.87 14.34 -3.28
CA VAL A 144 13.57 14.09 -2.03
C VAL A 144 14.68 15.13 -1.82
N TYR A 145 15.50 15.36 -2.85
CA TYR A 145 16.58 16.34 -2.81
C TYR A 145 16.08 17.77 -2.57
N ALA A 146 14.98 18.15 -3.23
CA ALA A 146 14.38 19.47 -3.05
C ALA A 146 13.77 19.66 -1.65
N ALA A 147 13.34 18.57 -0.98
CA ALA A 147 12.71 18.63 0.34
C ALA A 147 13.72 18.56 1.51
N GLN A 148 14.97 18.19 1.26
CA GLN A 148 16.00 17.99 2.28
C GLN A 148 17.11 19.03 2.16
N ASN A 149 17.64 19.45 3.30
CA ASN A 149 18.80 20.36 3.35
C ASN A 149 20.12 19.54 3.40
N LEU A 150 20.39 18.77 2.32
CA LEU A 150 21.58 17.93 2.18
C LEU A 150 22.40 18.39 0.97
N SER A 151 23.72 18.10 0.98
CA SER A 151 24.51 18.19 -0.25
C SER A 151 23.99 17.18 -1.29
N PHE A 152 24.33 17.39 -2.57
CA PHE A 152 23.93 16.47 -3.62
C PHE A 152 24.44 15.04 -3.35
N GLU A 153 25.71 14.92 -2.95
CA GLU A 153 26.36 13.64 -2.62
C GLU A 153 25.66 12.94 -1.47
N GLN A 154 25.40 13.66 -0.37
CA GLN A 154 24.66 13.12 0.79
C GLN A 154 23.25 12.64 0.41
N ALA A 155 22.55 13.43 -0.42
CA ALA A 155 21.22 13.05 -0.88
C ALA A 155 21.24 11.80 -1.78
N VAL A 156 22.25 11.66 -2.66
CA VAL A 156 22.43 10.45 -3.48
C VAL A 156 22.71 9.23 -2.61
N GLU A 157 23.63 9.33 -1.65
CA GLU A 157 23.97 8.24 -0.73
C GLU A 157 22.75 7.80 0.09
N GLN A 158 22.04 8.75 0.70
CA GLN A 158 20.85 8.47 1.49
C GLN A 158 19.74 7.85 0.64
N TYR A 159 19.47 8.41 -0.55
CA TYR A 159 18.43 7.90 -1.46
C TYR A 159 18.78 6.51 -1.99
N ALA A 160 20.05 6.19 -2.21
CA ALA A 160 20.49 4.87 -2.64
C ALA A 160 20.15 3.78 -1.61
N ILE A 161 20.02 4.15 -0.33
CA ILE A 161 19.65 3.26 0.77
C ILE A 161 18.15 3.30 1.03
N THR A 162 17.58 4.48 1.30
CA THR A 162 16.20 4.63 1.76
C THR A 162 15.17 4.61 0.62
N GLY A 163 15.61 4.81 -0.62
CA GLY A 163 14.70 5.11 -1.72
C GLY A 163 13.91 6.40 -1.45
N GLY A 164 12.75 6.50 -2.07
CA GLY A 164 11.82 7.61 -1.86
C GLY A 164 10.71 7.33 -0.87
N VAL A 165 10.91 6.41 0.08
CA VAL A 165 9.90 6.09 1.10
C VAL A 165 10.02 7.09 2.25
N PRO A 166 9.05 8.03 2.44
CA PRO A 166 9.19 9.10 3.42
C PRO A 166 9.45 8.58 4.84
N LYS A 167 8.83 7.46 5.20
CA LYS A 167 9.00 6.86 6.53
C LYS A 167 10.43 6.41 6.78
N TYR A 168 11.10 5.84 5.79
CA TYR A 168 12.51 5.42 5.94
C TYR A 168 13.43 6.64 6.09
N MET A 169 13.17 7.68 5.31
CA MET A 169 13.97 8.92 5.34
C MET A 169 13.93 9.62 6.70
N GLU A 170 12.80 9.53 7.44
CA GLU A 170 12.68 10.11 8.80
C GLU A 170 13.76 9.59 9.76
N PHE A 171 14.23 8.35 9.60
CA PHE A 171 15.25 7.75 10.46
C PHE A 171 16.70 8.17 10.16
N PHE A 172 16.89 8.83 9.00
CA PHE A 172 18.19 9.28 8.51
C PHE A 172 18.38 10.81 8.56
N GLN A 173 17.54 11.52 9.27
CA GLN A 173 17.58 12.98 9.41
C GLN A 173 18.37 13.38 10.67
N THR A 174 19.67 13.11 10.69
CA THR A 174 20.55 13.48 11.81
C THR A 174 21.88 14.02 11.28
N ASP A 175 22.63 14.76 12.12
CA ASP A 175 24.00 15.21 11.83
C ASP A 175 25.04 14.09 12.00
N GLU A 176 24.57 12.87 12.29
CA GLU A 176 25.41 11.69 12.49
C GLU A 176 25.89 11.15 11.12
N PRO A 177 27.11 10.62 11.01
CA PRO A 177 27.62 10.00 9.80
C PRO A 177 26.68 8.90 9.27
N LEU A 178 26.48 8.81 7.96
CA LEU A 178 25.54 7.87 7.33
C LEU A 178 25.79 6.42 7.75
N VAL A 179 27.07 6.01 7.90
CA VAL A 179 27.43 4.64 8.32
C VAL A 179 26.90 4.33 9.73
N GLU A 180 26.95 5.27 10.66
CA GLU A 180 26.43 5.07 12.01
C GLU A 180 24.89 5.03 12.00
N GLN A 181 24.24 5.83 11.16
CA GLN A 181 22.81 5.75 10.96
C GLN A 181 22.39 4.38 10.41
N ILE A 182 23.12 3.85 9.42
CA ILE A 182 22.89 2.50 8.88
C ILE A 182 23.02 1.45 9.99
N ARG A 183 24.09 1.51 10.78
CA ARG A 183 24.29 0.58 11.91
C ARG A 183 23.13 0.61 12.88
N ARG A 184 22.68 1.81 13.27
CA ARG A 184 21.62 2.01 14.24
C ARG A 184 20.25 1.60 13.71
N VAL A 185 19.93 1.97 12.47
CA VAL A 185 18.55 1.88 11.93
C VAL A 185 18.32 0.55 11.20
N VAL A 186 19.35 0.04 10.48
CA VAL A 186 19.20 -1.12 9.59
C VAL A 186 19.87 -2.38 10.14
N LEU A 187 21.09 -2.26 10.69
CA LEU A 187 21.88 -3.44 11.08
C LEU A 187 21.72 -3.84 12.55
N SER A 188 21.23 -2.93 13.39
CA SER A 188 20.93 -3.24 14.79
C SER A 188 19.63 -4.02 14.90
N LYS A 189 19.62 -5.10 15.71
CA LYS A 189 18.40 -5.87 16.02
C LYS A 189 17.24 -5.02 16.59
N ASN A 190 17.57 -3.90 17.20
CA ASN A 190 16.60 -2.93 17.73
C ASN A 190 16.31 -1.80 16.72
N GLY A 191 16.92 -1.82 15.53
CA GLY A 191 16.70 -0.83 14.48
C GLY A 191 15.37 -1.03 13.82
N PHE A 192 14.65 0.06 13.57
CA PHE A 192 13.32 0.01 12.98
C PHE A 192 13.26 -0.72 11.64
N LEU A 193 14.31 -0.60 10.82
CA LEU A 193 14.36 -1.18 9.48
C LEU A 193 15.05 -2.57 9.46
N TYR A 194 15.41 -3.13 10.61
CA TYR A 194 16.13 -4.41 10.68
C TYR A 194 15.30 -5.57 10.11
N GLU A 195 14.01 -5.63 10.43
CA GLU A 195 13.08 -6.68 10.00
C GLU A 195 12.04 -6.17 8.98
N GLU A 196 12.21 -4.97 8.46
CA GLU A 196 11.20 -4.33 7.59
C GLU A 196 10.85 -5.16 6.34
N PRO A 197 11.81 -5.75 5.57
CA PRO A 197 11.46 -6.60 4.44
C PRO A 197 10.72 -7.88 4.83
N ASP A 198 10.99 -8.44 6.01
CA ASP A 198 10.25 -9.56 6.57
C ASP A 198 8.79 -9.18 6.81
N PHE A 199 8.55 -8.07 7.49
CA PHE A 199 7.20 -7.56 7.74
C PHE A 199 6.44 -7.32 6.44
N LEU A 200 7.06 -6.61 5.48
CA LEU A 200 6.43 -6.28 4.21
C LEU A 200 6.02 -7.52 3.41
N LEU A 201 6.87 -8.54 3.36
CA LEU A 201 6.55 -9.78 2.63
C LEU A 201 5.52 -10.64 3.38
N ASN A 202 5.64 -10.79 4.70
CA ASN A 202 4.70 -11.57 5.50
C ASN A 202 3.27 -10.99 5.45
N GLU A 203 3.13 -9.68 5.32
CA GLU A 203 1.81 -9.05 5.16
C GLU A 203 1.15 -9.35 3.80
N GLU A 204 1.95 -9.58 2.75
CA GLU A 204 1.47 -9.72 1.38
C GLU A 204 1.35 -11.18 0.91
N VAL A 205 2.13 -12.12 1.48
CA VAL A 205 2.17 -13.53 1.05
C VAL A 205 2.13 -14.49 2.22
N GLN A 206 1.53 -15.68 2.03
CA GLN A 206 1.36 -16.67 3.10
C GLN A 206 2.63 -17.45 3.44
N THR A 207 3.51 -17.68 2.45
CA THR A 207 4.74 -18.48 2.60
C THR A 207 5.93 -17.72 2.02
N PRO A 208 6.51 -16.77 2.77
CA PRO A 208 7.45 -15.78 2.23
C PRO A 208 8.82 -16.34 1.84
N ILE A 209 9.22 -17.53 2.34
CA ILE A 209 10.59 -18.07 2.19
C ILE A 209 11.10 -18.13 0.73
N ASN A 210 10.26 -18.57 -0.21
CA ASN A 210 10.65 -18.62 -1.61
C ASN A 210 10.75 -17.23 -2.25
N TYR A 211 9.89 -16.29 -1.83
CA TYR A 211 9.94 -14.91 -2.26
C TYR A 211 11.22 -14.21 -1.76
N PHE A 212 11.62 -14.48 -0.52
CA PHE A 212 12.90 -14.04 0.03
C PHE A 212 14.07 -14.54 -0.80
N SER A 213 14.08 -15.85 -1.10
CA SER A 213 15.15 -16.46 -1.89
C SER A 213 15.26 -15.86 -3.28
N VAL A 214 14.12 -15.54 -3.94
CA VAL A 214 14.10 -14.85 -5.23
C VAL A 214 14.68 -13.44 -5.12
N LEU A 215 14.24 -12.67 -4.12
CA LEU A 215 14.74 -11.29 -3.89
C LEU A 215 16.25 -11.30 -3.58
N LYS A 216 16.70 -12.22 -2.76
CA LYS A 216 18.13 -12.41 -2.45
C LYS A 216 18.93 -12.73 -3.71
N ALA A 217 18.49 -13.69 -4.51
CA ALA A 217 19.18 -14.06 -5.76
C ALA A 217 19.29 -12.86 -6.72
N ILE A 218 18.22 -12.07 -6.87
CA ILE A 218 18.23 -10.87 -7.72
C ILE A 218 19.17 -9.81 -7.13
N SER A 219 19.16 -9.57 -5.83
CA SER A 219 20.00 -8.60 -5.15
C SER A 219 21.48 -8.96 -5.23
N ASP A 220 21.81 -10.25 -5.30
CA ASP A 220 23.17 -10.76 -5.53
C ASP A 220 23.63 -10.64 -7.00
N GLY A 221 22.81 -10.05 -7.89
CA GLY A 221 23.16 -9.77 -9.28
C GLY A 221 22.65 -10.81 -10.30
N ASN A 222 21.82 -11.77 -9.91
CA ASN A 222 21.24 -12.74 -10.81
C ASN A 222 19.96 -12.19 -11.46
N HIS A 223 20.12 -11.43 -12.55
CA HIS A 223 18.99 -10.74 -13.19
C HIS A 223 18.26 -11.56 -14.25
N LYS A 224 18.78 -12.71 -14.68
CA LYS A 224 18.12 -13.59 -15.67
C LYS A 224 17.36 -14.70 -14.96
N LEU A 225 16.16 -15.06 -15.46
CA LEU A 225 15.36 -16.14 -14.90
C LEU A 225 16.15 -17.44 -14.71
N SER A 226 16.96 -17.82 -15.71
CA SER A 226 17.82 -19.01 -15.63
C SER A 226 18.89 -18.91 -14.53
N LYS A 227 19.43 -17.71 -14.29
CA LYS A 227 20.43 -17.49 -13.23
C LYS A 227 19.78 -17.54 -11.84
N ILE A 228 18.59 -16.95 -11.68
CA ILE A 228 17.80 -17.05 -10.45
C ILE A 228 17.50 -18.54 -10.16
N GLY A 229 17.08 -19.31 -11.19
CA GLY A 229 16.83 -20.75 -11.07
C GLY A 229 18.05 -21.52 -10.62
N MET A 230 19.19 -21.27 -11.22
CA MET A 230 20.45 -21.92 -10.82
C MET A 230 20.83 -21.60 -9.36
N THR A 231 20.68 -20.34 -8.94
CA THR A 231 20.99 -19.92 -7.55
C THR A 231 20.05 -20.57 -6.53
N MET A 232 18.81 -20.79 -6.89
CA MET A 232 17.81 -21.42 -6.03
C MET A 232 17.76 -22.95 -6.15
N GLU A 233 18.56 -23.56 -7.03
CA GLU A 233 18.53 -24.99 -7.37
C GLU A 233 17.12 -25.45 -7.76
N GLN A 234 16.38 -24.62 -8.49
CA GLN A 234 15.01 -24.86 -8.94
C GLN A 234 14.85 -24.61 -10.43
N ASP A 235 13.89 -25.31 -11.03
CA ASP A 235 13.48 -25.08 -12.40
C ASP A 235 12.85 -23.69 -12.57
N THR A 236 13.07 -23.08 -13.72
CA THR A 236 12.52 -21.75 -14.06
C THR A 236 10.98 -21.73 -14.02
N SER A 237 10.32 -22.86 -14.27
CA SER A 237 8.87 -23.01 -14.16
C SER A 237 8.35 -22.86 -12.71
N ALA A 238 9.11 -23.36 -11.74
CA ALA A 238 8.78 -23.25 -10.31
C ALA A 238 8.95 -21.80 -9.79
N ILE A 239 9.90 -21.05 -10.36
CA ILE A 239 10.23 -19.69 -9.92
C ILE A 239 9.31 -18.63 -10.55
N THR A 240 8.83 -18.88 -11.77
CA THR A 240 7.99 -17.95 -12.51
C THR A 240 6.77 -17.43 -11.73
N PRO A 241 6.01 -18.27 -10.98
CA PRO A 241 4.91 -17.78 -10.15
C PRO A 241 5.35 -16.80 -9.06
N TYR A 242 6.48 -17.04 -8.40
CA TYR A 242 7.02 -16.13 -7.38
C TYR A 242 7.42 -14.79 -7.98
N LEU A 243 8.11 -14.80 -9.13
CA LEU A 243 8.46 -13.58 -9.85
C LEU A 243 7.22 -12.79 -10.29
N LYS A 244 6.19 -13.48 -10.79
CA LYS A 244 4.93 -12.84 -11.16
C LYS A 244 4.30 -12.14 -9.97
N THR A 245 4.18 -12.82 -8.83
CA THR A 245 3.65 -12.23 -7.60
C THR A 245 4.49 -11.03 -7.14
N LEU A 246 5.83 -11.14 -7.11
CA LEU A 246 6.71 -10.04 -6.73
C LEU A 246 6.60 -8.82 -7.66
N ILE A 247 6.39 -9.05 -8.96
CA ILE A 247 6.13 -7.98 -9.93
C ILE A 247 4.77 -7.34 -9.66
N ASP A 248 3.75 -8.15 -9.44
CA ASP A 248 2.40 -7.68 -9.15
C ASP A 248 2.33 -6.86 -7.86
N LEU A 249 3.08 -7.25 -6.84
CA LEU A 249 3.22 -6.52 -5.58
C LEU A 249 4.13 -5.28 -5.73
N GLY A 250 4.97 -5.24 -6.76
CA GLY A 250 5.88 -4.13 -7.03
C GLY A 250 7.22 -4.23 -6.32
N PHE A 251 7.59 -5.41 -5.81
CA PHE A 251 8.94 -5.66 -5.28
C PHE A 251 9.98 -5.89 -6.36
N VAL A 252 9.56 -6.36 -7.53
CA VAL A 252 10.43 -6.65 -8.68
C VAL A 252 9.90 -5.93 -9.91
N ILE A 253 10.81 -5.40 -10.72
CA ILE A 253 10.53 -4.91 -12.06
C ILE A 253 11.12 -5.86 -13.10
N LYS A 254 10.37 -6.07 -14.21
CA LYS A 254 10.79 -6.85 -15.36
C LYS A 254 11.16 -5.89 -16.48
N ASN A 255 12.43 -5.80 -16.81
CA ASN A 255 12.93 -5.03 -17.94
C ASN A 255 13.06 -5.92 -19.18
N VAL A 256 12.54 -5.46 -20.30
CA VAL A 256 12.57 -6.15 -21.58
C VAL A 256 13.21 -5.21 -22.62
N PRO A 257 14.06 -5.70 -23.52
CA PRO A 257 14.61 -4.85 -24.59
C PRO A 257 13.49 -4.19 -25.40
N ILE A 258 13.63 -2.89 -25.69
CA ILE A 258 12.64 -2.11 -26.45
C ILE A 258 12.37 -2.69 -27.85
N THR A 259 13.33 -3.44 -28.38
CA THR A 259 13.23 -4.10 -29.69
C THR A 259 12.46 -5.41 -29.66
N GLU A 260 12.03 -5.87 -28.49
CA GLU A 260 11.32 -7.15 -28.36
C GLU A 260 9.87 -7.03 -28.83
N LYS A 261 9.48 -7.84 -29.80
CA LYS A 261 8.14 -7.81 -30.41
C LYS A 261 7.04 -8.29 -29.46
N ASN A 262 7.36 -9.20 -28.55
CA ASN A 262 6.41 -9.72 -27.56
C ASN A 262 7.01 -9.62 -26.15
N PRO A 263 6.87 -8.47 -25.48
CA PRO A 263 7.48 -8.23 -24.16
C PRO A 263 7.03 -9.20 -23.08
N GLU A 264 5.78 -9.66 -23.11
CA GLU A 264 5.23 -10.57 -22.10
C GLU A 264 5.90 -11.94 -22.13
N ARG A 265 6.21 -12.44 -23.32
CA ARG A 265 6.81 -13.76 -23.56
C ARG A 265 8.31 -13.70 -23.80
N SER A 266 8.94 -12.55 -23.60
CA SER A 266 10.36 -12.37 -23.87
C SER A 266 11.24 -13.25 -22.95
N ARG A 267 12.14 -14.01 -23.57
CA ARG A 267 13.21 -14.76 -22.87
C ARG A 267 14.44 -13.90 -22.55
N LYS A 268 14.46 -12.63 -23.03
CA LYS A 268 15.56 -11.67 -22.81
C LYS A 268 15.28 -10.74 -21.61
N SER A 269 14.26 -11.05 -20.84
CA SER A 269 13.88 -10.25 -19.67
C SER A 269 14.94 -10.29 -18.58
N LEU A 270 15.14 -9.13 -17.95
CA LEU A 270 15.95 -8.97 -16.77
C LEU A 270 15.06 -8.52 -15.60
N TYR A 271 15.32 -9.05 -14.42
CA TYR A 271 14.57 -8.80 -13.21
C TYR A 271 15.42 -8.01 -12.23
N TYR A 272 14.85 -6.96 -11.64
CA TYR A 272 15.52 -6.09 -10.66
C TYR A 272 14.60 -5.87 -9.47
N VAL A 273 15.19 -5.78 -8.27
CA VAL A 273 14.45 -5.31 -7.10
C VAL A 273 14.14 -3.83 -7.32
N SER A 274 12.87 -3.46 -7.17
CA SER A 274 12.38 -2.11 -7.48
C SER A 274 12.69 -1.09 -6.40
N ASP A 275 12.66 -1.52 -5.15
CA ASP A 275 12.88 -0.68 -3.97
C ASP A 275 14.36 -0.66 -3.58
N ASN A 276 14.92 0.54 -3.40
CA ASN A 276 16.34 0.71 -3.06
C ASN A 276 16.65 0.14 -1.68
N PHE A 277 15.76 0.35 -0.69
CA PHE A 277 15.99 -0.16 0.66
C PHE A 277 15.96 -1.69 0.68
N ILE A 278 14.98 -2.32 0.05
CA ILE A 278 14.90 -3.79 -0.05
C ILE A 278 16.14 -4.34 -0.75
N ARG A 279 16.58 -3.70 -1.85
CA ARG A 279 17.81 -4.09 -2.54
C ARG A 279 19.05 -3.96 -1.66
N PHE A 280 19.16 -2.86 -0.90
CA PHE A 280 20.25 -2.64 0.05
C PHE A 280 20.25 -3.72 1.14
N TRP A 281 19.12 -3.94 1.78
CA TRP A 281 18.96 -4.90 2.89
C TRP A 281 19.30 -6.34 2.48
N PHE A 282 18.88 -6.79 1.30
CA PHE A 282 19.24 -8.12 0.81
C PHE A 282 20.69 -8.25 0.36
N ARG A 283 21.36 -7.13 0.08
CA ARG A 283 22.75 -7.12 -0.37
C ARG A 283 23.74 -7.16 0.79
N TYR A 284 23.45 -6.52 1.89
CA TYR A 284 24.31 -6.31 3.05
C TYR A 284 23.73 -6.88 4.33
#